data_253bfe5457c745411ffea6bdc111df02
#
_entry.id   253bfe5457c745411ffea6bdc111df02
#
_cell.length_a   1.000
_cell.length_b   1.000
_cell.length_c   1.000
_cell.angle_alpha   90.00
_cell.angle_beta   90.00
_cell.angle_gamma   90.00
#
_symmetry.space_group_name_H-M   'P 1'
#
loop_
_entity.id
_entity.type
_entity.pdbx_description
1 polymer ?
#
loop_
_entity_poly.entity_id
_entity_poly.type
_entity_poly.pdbx_seq_one_letter_code
_entity_poly.pdbx_strand_id
1 'polypeptide(L)'
;MQRCATLVVIALLSLGGASGADQRPISSRIVRQSVHSHVLAAVGYSKRLHALEVEFISGAIYRYSNVPPQVYRDFLSAASKAQFYDANVRGHFPSVHVKPPRT
;
A
#
# COMPACT_ATOMS: atom_id res chain seq x y z
N MET A 1 48.13 12.03 -4.44
CA MET A 1 47.68 12.06 -4.40
C MET A 1 46.56 11.71 -4.43
N GLN A 2 46.10 11.48 -4.27
CA GLN A 2 45.28 11.26 -4.34
C GLN A 2 44.26 10.78 -4.16
N ARG A 3 43.74 10.85 -4.39
CA ARG A 3 42.96 10.40 -4.49
C ARG A 3 42.08 9.81 -3.74
N CYS A 4 41.95 9.51 -3.47
CA CYS A 4 41.41 8.87 -2.59
C CYS A 4 40.10 9.11 -2.28
N ALA A 5 39.88 10.05 -2.19
CA ALA A 5 38.66 10.52 -1.90
C ALA A 5 37.60 9.65 -2.33
N THR A 6 37.64 9.51 -3.41
CA THR A 6 36.73 8.71 -3.96
C THR A 6 35.94 7.87 -3.13
N LEU A 7 36.51 7.16 -2.64
CA LEU A 7 35.91 6.25 -1.91
C LEU A 7 34.74 6.58 -1.23
N VAL A 8 34.84 7.33 -0.65
CA VAL A 8 33.86 7.79 0.09
C VAL A 8 32.56 7.50 -0.42
N VAL A 9 32.35 8.08 -1.31
CA VAL A 9 31.15 7.97 -1.93
C VAL A 9 30.39 6.80 -1.72
N ILE A 10 30.97 5.90 -2.05
CA ILE A 10 30.40 4.76 -1.85
C ILE A 10 29.61 4.58 -0.72
N ALA A 11 30.14 4.75 0.28
CA ALA A 11 29.54 4.57 1.50
C ALA A 11 28.11 4.87 1.40
N LEU A 12 27.85 5.91 0.92
CA LEU A 12 26.55 6.33 0.84
C LEU A 12 25.62 5.40 0.38
N LEU A 13 25.89 4.94 -0.58
CA LEU A 13 25.04 4.05 -1.11
C LEU A 13 24.48 3.14 -0.17
N SER A 14 25.20 2.64 0.55
CA SER A 14 24.78 1.65 1.42
C SER A 14 23.53 2.10 2.07
N LEU A 15 23.38 3.28 2.27
CA LEU A 15 22.24 3.76 2.89
C LEU A 15 21.03 3.37 2.18
N GLY A 16 21.01 3.52 1.03
CA GLY A 16 19.83 3.23 0.32
C GLY A 16 19.29 1.88 0.67
N GLY A 17 20.15 1.01 0.94
CA GLY A 17 19.70 -0.33 1.23
C GLY A 17 18.83 -0.42 2.44
N ALA A 18 18.99 0.42 3.34
CA ALA A 18 18.25 0.39 4.56
C ALA A 18 16.77 0.46 4.36
N SER A 19 16.34 1.22 3.43
CA SER A 19 14.91 1.39 3.28
C SER A 19 14.20 0.11 2.91
N GLY A 20 14.87 -0.84 2.40
CA GLY A 20 14.20 -2.06 2.02
C GLY A 20 13.59 -2.77 3.20
N ALA A 21 14.03 -2.46 4.38
CA ALA A 21 13.54 -3.15 5.55
C ALA A 21 12.10 -2.83 5.83
N ASP A 22 11.55 -1.78 5.28
CA ASP A 22 10.19 -1.39 5.54
C ASP A 22 9.15 -2.17 4.77
N GLN A 23 9.60 -3.13 4.01
CA GLN A 23 8.67 -3.88 3.16
C GLN A 23 8.01 -5.07 3.84
N ARG A 24 8.26 -5.28 5.09
CA ARG A 24 7.69 -6.44 5.78
C ARG A 24 6.19 -6.32 5.96
N PRO A 25 5.47 -7.42 5.87
CA PRO A 25 4.03 -7.38 6.08
C PRO A 25 3.66 -6.84 7.46
N ILE A 26 2.58 -6.13 7.53
CA ILE A 26 2.12 -5.54 8.77
C ILE A 26 0.80 -6.15 9.20
N SER A 27 0.46 -6.00 10.46
CA SER A 27 -0.85 -6.38 10.98
C SER A 27 -1.78 -5.20 10.87
N SER A 28 -3.07 -5.46 10.72
CA SER A 28 -4.04 -4.40 10.54
C SER A 28 -5.24 -4.57 11.44
N ARG A 29 -5.82 -3.45 11.85
CA ARG A 29 -7.08 -3.44 12.57
C ARG A 29 -8.14 -2.67 11.79
N ILE A 30 -7.86 -2.32 10.55
CA ILE A 30 -8.83 -1.62 9.71
C ILE A 30 -9.91 -2.62 9.31
N VAL A 31 -11.16 -2.25 9.55
CA VAL A 31 -12.28 -3.11 9.18
C VAL A 31 -12.56 -2.95 7.71
N ARG A 32 -12.61 -4.06 7.00
CA ARG A 32 -12.88 -4.06 5.57
C ARG A 32 -14.29 -4.57 5.33
N GLN A 33 -14.98 -3.99 4.36
CA GLN A 33 -16.32 -4.42 4.00
C GLN A 33 -16.30 -5.04 2.61
N SER A 34 -17.13 -6.04 2.40
CA SER A 34 -17.18 -6.75 1.13
C SER A 34 -17.66 -5.84 0.01
N VAL A 35 -17.15 -6.06 -1.17
CA VAL A 35 -17.58 -5.33 -2.35
C VAL A 35 -17.88 -6.33 -3.46
N HIS A 36 -18.67 -5.91 -4.43
CA HIS A 36 -19.00 -6.77 -5.57
C HIS A 36 -17.96 -6.51 -6.66
N SER A 37 -17.10 -7.47 -6.89
CA SER A 37 -16.05 -7.35 -7.89
C SER A 37 -15.50 -8.73 -8.20
N HIS A 38 -14.98 -8.91 -9.42
CA HIS A 38 -14.34 -10.17 -9.77
C HIS A 38 -12.88 -10.18 -9.35
N VAL A 39 -12.36 -9.09 -8.88
CA VAL A 39 -10.94 -8.95 -8.51
C VAL A 39 -10.79 -8.63 -7.04
N LEU A 40 -11.64 -7.76 -6.51
CA LEU A 40 -11.53 -7.28 -5.14
C LEU A 40 -12.56 -7.95 -4.26
N ALA A 41 -12.16 -8.33 -3.06
CA ALA A 41 -13.07 -8.96 -2.11
C ALA A 41 -13.62 -7.96 -1.11
N ALA A 42 -12.79 -7.05 -0.64
CA ALA A 42 -13.21 -6.12 0.40
C ALA A 42 -12.32 -4.89 0.45
N VAL A 43 -12.84 -3.79 0.96
CA VAL A 43 -12.06 -2.57 1.12
C VAL A 43 -12.39 -1.92 2.45
N GLY A 44 -11.46 -1.19 3.01
CA GLY A 44 -11.67 -0.47 4.26
C GLY A 44 -10.81 0.77 4.32
N TYR A 45 -11.14 1.69 5.22
CA TYR A 45 -10.41 2.95 5.30
C TYR A 45 -10.29 3.41 6.75
N SER A 46 -9.15 3.95 7.10
CA SER A 46 -8.92 4.56 8.39
C SER A 46 -8.72 6.06 8.21
N LYS A 47 -9.64 6.85 8.74
CA LYS A 47 -9.52 8.29 8.66
C LYS A 47 -8.32 8.76 9.46
N ARG A 48 -8.08 8.14 10.60
CA ARG A 48 -6.99 8.53 11.46
C ARG A 48 -5.63 8.33 10.79
N LEU A 49 -5.50 7.24 10.06
CA LEU A 49 -4.22 6.92 9.42
C LEU A 49 -4.14 7.39 7.97
N HIS A 50 -5.24 7.86 7.40
CA HIS A 50 -5.35 8.18 5.98
C HIS A 50 -4.90 6.96 5.16
N ALA A 51 -5.36 5.80 5.58
CA ALA A 51 -4.93 4.54 4.97
C ALA A 51 -6.11 3.78 4.39
N LEU A 52 -5.94 3.30 3.18
CA LEU A 52 -6.93 2.50 2.47
C LEU A 52 -6.42 1.07 2.42
N GLU A 53 -7.25 0.10 2.81
CA GLU A 53 -6.87 -1.30 2.66
C GLU A 53 -7.74 -1.97 1.61
N VAL A 54 -7.11 -2.76 0.77
CA VAL A 54 -7.77 -3.45 -0.31
C VAL A 54 -7.44 -4.93 -0.18
N GLU A 55 -8.47 -5.74 -0.12
CA GLU A 55 -8.31 -7.19 -0.07
C GLU A 55 -8.76 -7.75 -1.40
N PHE A 56 -7.94 -8.58 -1.99
CA PHE A 56 -8.21 -9.19 -3.29
C PHE A 56 -8.83 -10.55 -3.13
N ILE A 57 -9.53 -11.01 -4.15
CA ILE A 57 -10.12 -12.34 -4.14
C ILE A 57 -9.08 -13.41 -3.85
N SER A 58 -7.85 -13.18 -4.27
CA SER A 58 -6.76 -14.13 -4.04
C SER A 58 -6.37 -14.24 -2.56
N GLY A 59 -6.85 -13.33 -1.73
CA GLY A 59 -6.48 -13.30 -0.32
C GLY A 59 -5.41 -12.28 0.02
N ALA A 60 -4.77 -11.71 -0.97
CA ALA A 60 -3.74 -10.70 -0.73
C ALA A 60 -4.38 -9.41 -0.21
N ILE A 61 -3.74 -8.78 0.75
CA ILE A 61 -4.24 -7.53 1.33
C ILE A 61 -3.12 -6.51 1.28
N TYR A 62 -3.43 -5.31 0.80
CA TYR A 62 -2.46 -4.22 0.75
C TYR A 62 -3.03 -2.98 1.43
N ARG A 63 -2.18 -2.27 2.15
CA ARG A 63 -2.54 -0.98 2.75
C ARG A 63 -1.84 0.12 1.97
N TYR A 64 -2.62 1.12 1.54
CA TYR A 64 -2.11 2.27 0.82
C TYR A 64 -2.12 3.48 1.75
N SER A 65 -1.02 4.20 1.82
CA SER A 65 -0.87 5.33 2.73
C SER A 65 -1.10 6.66 2.02
N ASN A 66 -1.39 7.68 2.81
CA ASN A 66 -1.60 9.03 2.30
C ASN A 66 -2.78 9.14 1.35
N VAL A 67 -3.81 8.36 1.59
CA VAL A 67 -4.99 8.35 0.73
C VAL A 67 -6.03 9.30 1.30
N PRO A 68 -6.45 10.32 0.55
CA PRO A 68 -7.49 11.24 1.05
C PRO A 68 -8.82 10.52 1.21
N PRO A 69 -9.64 10.93 2.17
CA PRO A 69 -10.94 10.30 2.38
C PRO A 69 -11.82 10.30 1.12
N GLN A 70 -11.67 11.32 0.28
CA GLN A 70 -12.47 11.41 -0.93
C GLN A 70 -12.22 10.21 -1.86
N VAL A 71 -10.99 9.75 -1.91
CA VAL A 71 -10.65 8.61 -2.77
C VAL A 71 -11.45 7.39 -2.32
N TYR A 72 -11.57 7.18 -1.01
CA TYR A 72 -12.32 6.04 -0.49
C TYR A 72 -13.81 6.18 -0.84
N ARG A 73 -14.36 7.37 -0.67
CA ARG A 73 -15.75 7.61 -1.00
C ARG A 73 -16.02 7.33 -2.48
N ASP A 74 -15.14 7.81 -3.34
CA ASP A 74 -15.30 7.59 -4.77
C ASP A 74 -15.17 6.11 -5.11
N PHE A 75 -14.29 5.41 -4.41
CA PHE A 75 -14.09 3.99 -4.61
C PHE A 75 -15.39 3.25 -4.32
N LEU A 76 -16.03 3.56 -3.18
CA LEU A 76 -17.25 2.90 -2.81
C LEU A 76 -18.39 3.20 -3.78
N SER A 77 -18.37 4.34 -4.42
CA SER A 77 -19.41 4.71 -5.37
C SER A 77 -19.14 4.22 -6.78
N ALA A 78 -17.95 3.75 -7.05
CA ALA A 78 -17.59 3.38 -8.42
C ALA A 78 -18.39 2.19 -8.90
N ALA A 79 -18.84 2.25 -10.14
CA ALA A 79 -19.58 1.15 -10.74
C ALA A 79 -18.68 -0.08 -10.88
N SER A 80 -17.43 0.12 -11.25
CA SER A 80 -16.47 -0.97 -11.30
C SER A 80 -15.37 -0.71 -10.30
N LYS A 81 -15.33 -1.50 -9.23
CA LYS A 81 -14.32 -1.34 -8.20
C LYS A 81 -12.92 -1.65 -8.75
N ALA A 82 -12.84 -2.66 -9.59
CA ALA A 82 -11.55 -3.05 -10.16
C ALA A 82 -10.98 -1.95 -11.06
N GLN A 83 -11.82 -1.33 -11.87
CA GLN A 83 -11.35 -0.26 -12.73
C GLN A 83 -10.94 0.97 -11.92
N PHE A 84 -11.70 1.29 -10.87
CA PHE A 84 -11.35 2.41 -10.03
C PHE A 84 -10.00 2.16 -9.36
N TYR A 85 -9.81 0.96 -8.82
CA TYR A 85 -8.58 0.60 -8.17
C TYR A 85 -7.39 0.78 -9.12
N ASP A 86 -7.53 0.25 -10.32
CA ASP A 86 -6.46 0.31 -11.29
C ASP A 86 -6.12 1.75 -11.70
N ALA A 87 -7.13 2.57 -11.89
CA ALA A 87 -6.94 3.92 -12.39
C ALA A 87 -6.52 4.92 -11.31
N ASN A 88 -6.96 4.71 -10.08
CA ASN A 88 -6.82 5.72 -9.05
C ASN A 88 -6.05 5.32 -7.80
N VAL A 89 -5.79 4.06 -7.59
CA VAL A 89 -5.13 3.59 -6.39
C VAL A 89 -3.78 2.95 -6.66
N ARG A 90 -3.78 1.94 -7.51
CA ARG A 90 -2.55 1.21 -7.78
C ARG A 90 -1.52 2.13 -8.43
N GLY A 91 -0.36 2.21 -7.85
CA GLY A 91 0.70 3.06 -8.38
C GLY A 91 0.56 4.54 -8.04
N HIS A 92 -0.53 4.93 -7.39
CA HIS A 92 -0.74 6.34 -7.03
C HIS A 92 -0.38 6.62 -5.57
N PHE A 93 -0.32 5.60 -4.73
CA PHE A 93 -0.01 5.77 -3.32
C PHE A 93 0.97 4.71 -2.87
N PRO A 94 1.80 4.98 -1.88
CA PRO A 94 2.71 3.96 -1.33
C PRO A 94 1.89 2.83 -0.72
N SER A 95 2.37 1.62 -0.83
CA SER A 95 1.64 0.48 -0.30
C SER A 95 2.55 -0.47 0.47
N VAL A 96 1.94 -1.25 1.35
CA VAL A 96 2.64 -2.27 2.10
C VAL A 96 1.71 -3.47 2.23
N HIS A 97 2.27 -4.64 2.26
CA HIS A 97 1.51 -5.88 2.36
C HIS A 97 0.98 -6.04 3.80
N VAL A 98 -0.23 -6.53 3.93
CA VAL A 98 -0.85 -6.74 5.23
C VAL A 98 -1.01 -8.24 5.43
N LYS A 99 -0.71 -8.72 6.64
CA LYS A 99 -0.89 -10.13 6.97
C LYS A 99 -2.36 -10.45 7.01
N PRO A 100 -2.77 -11.58 6.43
CA PRO A 100 -4.18 -11.97 6.53
C PRO A 100 -4.51 -12.31 7.97
N PRO A 101 -5.77 -12.15 8.36
CA PRO A 101 -6.17 -12.49 9.71
C PRO A 101 -6.01 -13.99 9.94
N ARG A 102 -5.74 -14.36 11.18
CA ARG A 102 -5.63 -15.76 11.50
C ARG A 102 -6.98 -16.35 11.65
N THR A 103 -7.15 -17.56 11.26
CA THR A 103 -8.46 -18.23 11.42
C THR A 103 -8.38 -19.37 12.41
#